data_110068f02be56fb89c11091d64ec29d4
#
_entry.id   110068f02be56fb89c11091d64ec29d4
#
_cell.length_a   1.000
_cell.length_b   1.000
_cell.length_c   1.000
_cell.angle_alpha   90.00
_cell.angle_beta   90.00
_cell.angle_gamma   90.00
#
_symmetry.space_group_name_H-M   'P 1'
#
loop_
_entity.id
_entity.type
_entity.pdbx_description
1 polymer ?
#
loop_
_entity_poly.entity_id
_entity_poly.type
_entity_poly.pdbx_seq_one_letter_code
_entity_poly.pdbx_strand_id
1 'polypeptide(L)'
;MYETSDFKKGLKILIEGQPFTIVDFQHVKPGKGNQFTRTKLKNLLTGSNLERTFKSGEKFEVPDIVYKDMNFLYKDESGFNFMDQTSYEQMALNTEVVGENANYLIENLQVQVCVFNDRAVGIEVPKSVSLKVTSTEPGFKGNTVSGTTKPATLETGHVVQVPLHINEGDVLKINTTDGAYVERVSLK
;
A
#
# COMPACT_ATOMS: atom_id res chain seq x y z
N MET A 1 -23.78 6.08 2.54
CA MET A 1 -23.66 4.71 3.06
C MET A 1 -23.22 3.76 1.96
N TYR A 2 -22.39 2.79 2.31
CA TYR A 2 -22.01 1.70 1.41
C TYR A 2 -22.83 0.46 1.72
N GLU A 3 -23.04 -0.37 0.69
CA GLU A 3 -23.60 -1.71 0.82
C GLU A 3 -22.55 -2.75 0.43
N THR A 4 -22.81 -4.02 0.73
CA THR A 4 -21.89 -5.11 0.35
C THR A 4 -21.61 -5.17 -1.16
N SER A 5 -22.55 -4.69 -1.99
CA SER A 5 -22.36 -4.58 -3.44
C SER A 5 -21.31 -3.53 -3.85
N ASP A 6 -21.02 -2.58 -2.98
CA ASP A 6 -20.02 -1.53 -3.22
C ASP A 6 -18.59 -1.96 -2.81
N PHE A 7 -18.44 -3.14 -2.22
CA PHE A 7 -17.16 -3.59 -1.69
C PHE A 7 -16.10 -3.68 -2.79
N LYS A 8 -14.95 -3.10 -2.47
CA LYS A 8 -13.71 -3.20 -3.26
C LYS A 8 -12.52 -3.15 -2.31
N LYS A 9 -11.39 -3.65 -2.73
CA LYS A 9 -10.14 -3.57 -1.96
C LYS A 9 -9.76 -2.11 -1.72
N GLY A 10 -9.46 -1.78 -0.48
CA GLY A 10 -9.13 -0.42 -0.05
C GLY A 10 -10.33 0.43 0.36
N LEU A 11 -11.57 -0.03 0.17
CA LEU A 11 -12.76 0.69 0.65
C LEU A 11 -12.74 0.78 2.18
N LYS A 12 -13.04 1.96 2.69
CA LYS A 12 -13.09 2.22 4.14
C LYS A 12 -14.54 2.31 4.60
N ILE A 13 -14.86 1.56 5.65
CA ILE A 13 -16.20 1.50 6.26
C ILE A 13 -16.11 1.64 7.78
N LEU A 14 -17.20 2.11 8.40
CA LEU A 14 -17.35 2.10 9.86
C LEU A 14 -18.04 0.82 10.32
N ILE A 15 -17.48 0.18 11.32
CA ILE A 15 -18.10 -0.93 12.06
C ILE A 15 -18.01 -0.60 13.54
N GLU A 16 -19.16 -0.46 14.19
CA GLU A 16 -19.22 -0.11 15.62
C GLU A 16 -18.41 1.17 15.95
N GLY A 17 -18.49 2.16 15.07
CA GLY A 17 -17.79 3.44 15.22
C GLY A 17 -16.31 3.43 14.96
N GLN A 18 -15.75 2.29 14.53
CA GLN A 18 -14.32 2.17 14.19
C GLN A 18 -14.11 2.05 12.68
N PRO A 19 -13.06 2.70 12.15
CA PRO A 19 -12.76 2.64 10.74
C PRO A 19 -12.00 1.36 10.38
N PHE A 20 -12.49 0.67 9.35
CA PHE A 20 -11.86 -0.51 8.77
C PHE A 20 -11.61 -0.30 7.28
N THR A 21 -10.53 -0.90 6.81
CA THR A 21 -10.26 -1.05 5.38
C THR A 21 -10.58 -2.47 4.93
N ILE A 22 -11.23 -2.61 3.78
CA ILE A 22 -11.46 -3.91 3.15
C ILE A 22 -10.16 -4.35 2.47
N VAL A 23 -9.59 -5.45 2.97
CA VAL A 23 -8.36 -6.04 2.43
C VAL A 23 -8.68 -6.99 1.28
N ASP A 24 -9.72 -7.79 1.47
CA ASP A 24 -10.21 -8.75 0.49
C ASP A 24 -11.66 -9.12 0.80
N PHE A 25 -12.39 -9.60 -0.21
CA PHE A 25 -13.77 -10.03 -0.03
C PHE A 25 -14.17 -11.06 -1.09
N GLN A 26 -15.20 -11.83 -0.77
CA GLN A 26 -15.81 -12.80 -1.68
C GLN A 26 -17.32 -12.80 -1.52
N HIS A 27 -18.04 -12.54 -2.60
CA HIS A 27 -19.49 -12.73 -2.65
C HIS A 27 -19.82 -14.19 -2.84
N VAL A 28 -20.63 -14.76 -1.95
CA VAL A 28 -21.02 -16.16 -1.99
C VAL A 28 -22.52 -16.27 -2.22
N LYS A 29 -22.90 -17.00 -3.25
CA LYS A 29 -24.29 -17.33 -3.59
C LYS A 29 -24.50 -18.83 -3.38
N PRO A 30 -24.95 -19.27 -2.18
CA PRO A 30 -25.19 -20.69 -1.94
C PRO A 30 -26.39 -21.16 -2.76
N GLY A 31 -26.40 -22.45 -3.13
CA GLY A 31 -27.53 -23.05 -3.83
C GLY A 31 -28.83 -23.08 -3.02
N LYS A 32 -28.73 -23.04 -1.71
CA LYS A 32 -29.82 -22.86 -0.73
C LYS A 32 -29.40 -21.89 0.34
N GLY A 33 -30.24 -20.91 0.67
CA GLY A 33 -29.99 -19.91 1.71
C GLY A 33 -29.70 -18.53 1.16
N ASN A 34 -29.44 -17.60 2.08
CA ASN A 34 -29.21 -16.20 1.76
C ASN A 34 -27.78 -15.97 1.26
N GLN A 35 -27.64 -15.04 0.31
CA GLN A 35 -26.34 -14.58 -0.15
C GLN A 35 -25.61 -13.83 0.95
N PHE A 36 -24.28 -14.00 1.00
CA PHE A 36 -23.44 -13.33 1.98
C PHE A 36 -22.08 -12.95 1.36
N THR A 37 -21.37 -12.07 2.03
CA THR A 37 -20.03 -11.63 1.62
C THR A 37 -19.05 -11.91 2.74
N ARG A 38 -18.07 -12.77 2.48
CA ARG A 38 -16.91 -12.98 3.37
C ARG A 38 -15.94 -11.85 3.16
N THR A 39 -15.54 -11.19 4.23
CA THR A 39 -14.74 -9.97 4.14
C THR A 39 -13.56 -10.04 5.08
N LYS A 40 -12.38 -9.79 4.55
CA LYS A 40 -11.15 -9.57 5.34
C LYS A 40 -10.99 -8.08 5.56
N LEU A 41 -10.86 -7.68 6.80
CA LEU A 41 -10.82 -6.31 7.25
C LEU A 41 -9.54 -6.03 8.03
N LYS A 42 -9.06 -4.80 7.93
CA LYS A 42 -8.00 -4.29 8.79
C LYS A 42 -8.54 -3.09 9.58
N ASN A 43 -8.45 -3.16 10.91
CA ASN A 43 -8.80 -2.05 11.77
C ASN A 43 -7.74 -0.96 11.61
N LEU A 44 -8.13 0.24 11.19
CA LEU A 44 -7.20 1.34 10.95
C LEU A 44 -6.66 1.96 12.24
N LEU A 45 -7.32 1.77 13.37
CA LEU A 45 -6.86 2.28 14.66
C LEU A 45 -5.86 1.33 15.34
N THR A 46 -6.08 0.02 15.24
CA THR A 46 -5.28 -0.99 15.94
C THR A 46 -4.32 -1.76 15.04
N GLY A 47 -4.52 -1.72 13.71
CA GLY A 47 -3.79 -2.53 12.75
C GLY A 47 -4.18 -4.00 12.72
N SER A 48 -5.12 -4.43 13.54
CA SER A 48 -5.55 -5.82 13.63
C SER A 48 -6.34 -6.26 12.41
N ASN A 49 -6.06 -7.46 11.94
CA ASN A 49 -6.84 -8.10 10.88
C ASN A 49 -8.03 -8.88 11.47
N LEU A 50 -9.14 -8.82 10.78
CA LEU A 50 -10.40 -9.42 11.18
C LEU A 50 -11.08 -10.00 9.94
N GLU A 51 -11.70 -11.16 10.08
CA GLU A 51 -12.56 -11.73 9.05
C GLU A 51 -14.01 -11.73 9.54
N ARG A 52 -14.91 -11.15 8.74
CA ARG A 52 -16.35 -11.12 9.03
C ARG A 52 -17.15 -11.49 7.80
N THR A 53 -18.30 -12.12 8.06
CA THR A 53 -19.30 -12.43 7.04
C THR A 53 -20.49 -11.48 7.20
N PHE A 54 -20.83 -10.77 6.13
CA PHE A 54 -21.96 -9.86 6.08
C PHE A 54 -23.05 -10.41 5.20
N LYS A 55 -24.31 -10.14 5.57
CA LYS A 55 -25.45 -10.45 4.72
C LYS A 55 -25.43 -9.56 3.49
N SER A 56 -25.86 -10.10 2.35
CA SER A 56 -26.01 -9.31 1.14
C SER A 56 -26.97 -8.13 1.36
N GLY A 57 -26.56 -6.93 0.97
CA GLY A 57 -27.34 -5.71 1.15
C GLY A 57 -27.17 -5.02 2.50
N GLU A 58 -26.34 -5.55 3.39
CA GLU A 58 -26.01 -4.88 4.65
C GLU A 58 -25.32 -3.54 4.39
N LYS A 59 -25.70 -2.51 5.15
CA LYS A 59 -25.24 -1.12 4.97
C LYS A 59 -24.23 -0.72 6.01
N PHE A 60 -23.26 0.12 5.58
CA PHE A 60 -22.18 0.61 6.41
C PHE A 60 -22.03 2.12 6.26
N GLU A 61 -21.82 2.79 7.37
CA GLU A 61 -21.48 4.21 7.37
C GLU A 61 -20.07 4.43 6.80
N VAL A 62 -19.87 5.58 6.19
CA VAL A 62 -18.58 6.02 5.66
C VAL A 62 -17.81 6.72 6.78
N PRO A 63 -16.59 6.30 7.10
CA PRO A 63 -15.77 7.02 8.07
C PRO A 63 -15.39 8.41 7.53
N ASP A 64 -15.41 9.41 8.41
CA ASP A 64 -14.94 10.75 8.09
C ASP A 64 -13.42 10.79 8.14
N ILE A 65 -12.79 10.46 7.03
CA ILE A 65 -11.34 10.46 6.87
C ILE A 65 -10.92 11.69 6.10
N VAL A 66 -10.05 12.49 6.72
CA VAL A 66 -9.40 13.63 6.09
C VAL A 66 -8.08 13.16 5.47
N TYR A 67 -7.86 13.52 4.21
CA TYR A 67 -6.64 13.24 3.46
C TYR A 67 -5.79 14.50 3.41
N LYS A 68 -4.57 14.42 3.95
CA LYS A 68 -3.62 15.53 3.94
C LYS A 68 -2.50 15.25 2.96
N ASP A 69 -2.27 16.19 2.03
CA ASP A 69 -1.14 16.11 1.10
C ASP A 69 0.16 16.43 1.83
N MET A 70 1.06 15.47 1.87
CA MET A 70 2.34 15.59 2.55
C MET A 70 3.49 15.07 1.69
N ASN A 71 4.70 15.55 1.98
CA ASN A 71 5.94 15.03 1.42
C ASN A 71 6.65 14.18 2.46
N PHE A 72 7.13 13.01 2.06
CA PHE A 72 8.04 12.22 2.88
C PHE A 72 9.39 12.92 2.96
N LEU A 73 9.94 13.06 4.14
CA LEU A 73 11.24 13.67 4.39
C LEU A 73 12.33 12.61 4.58
N TYR A 74 12.26 11.90 5.69
CA TYR A 74 13.26 10.90 6.08
C TYR A 74 12.70 9.96 7.16
N LYS A 75 13.37 8.83 7.33
CA LYS A 75 13.15 7.89 8.43
C LYS A 75 14.22 8.09 9.48
N ASP A 76 13.82 8.12 10.76
CA ASP A 76 14.70 8.14 11.92
C ASP A 76 14.15 7.26 13.05
N GLU A 77 14.68 7.41 14.26
CA GLU A 77 14.23 6.63 15.43
C GLU A 77 12.78 6.92 15.83
N SER A 78 12.26 8.12 15.52
CA SER A 78 10.88 8.49 15.80
C SER A 78 9.87 7.91 14.78
N GLY A 79 10.36 7.36 13.67
CA GLY A 79 9.58 6.79 12.60
C GLY A 79 9.80 7.48 11.26
N PHE A 80 8.73 7.55 10.48
CA PHE A 80 8.73 8.18 9.16
C PHE A 80 8.23 9.62 9.28
N ASN A 81 9.05 10.56 8.85
CA ASN A 81 8.77 11.99 9.00
C ASN A 81 8.22 12.57 7.69
N PHE A 82 7.10 13.25 7.80
CA PHE A 82 6.38 13.89 6.70
C PHE A 82 6.20 15.38 6.97
N MET A 83 6.07 16.15 5.91
CA MET A 83 5.78 17.59 6.01
C MET A 83 4.52 17.92 5.22
N ASP A 84 3.59 18.62 5.87
CA ASP A 84 2.38 19.13 5.23
C ASP A 84 2.77 20.18 4.17
N GLN A 85 2.25 20.02 2.95
CA GLN A 85 2.59 20.93 1.83
C GLN A 85 2.00 22.32 1.99
N THR A 86 0.97 22.48 2.80
CA THR A 86 0.28 23.75 3.00
C THR A 86 0.76 24.47 4.25
N SER A 87 0.81 23.80 5.40
CA SER A 87 1.19 24.39 6.68
C SER A 87 2.67 24.30 7.00
N TYR A 88 3.42 23.45 6.28
CA TYR A 88 4.83 23.11 6.54
C TYR A 88 5.07 22.46 7.91
N GLU A 89 4.01 22.05 8.59
CA GLU A 89 4.12 21.29 9.83
C GLU A 89 4.62 19.89 9.56
N GLN A 90 5.47 19.39 10.45
CA GLN A 90 6.03 18.06 10.37
C GLN A 90 5.24 17.08 11.25
N MET A 91 5.13 15.85 10.78
CA MET A 91 4.46 14.76 11.47
C MET A 91 5.29 13.49 11.36
N ALA A 92 5.49 12.81 12.50
CA ALA A 92 6.14 11.50 12.53
C ALA A 92 5.07 10.40 12.60
N LEU A 93 5.17 9.43 11.70
CA LEU A 93 4.28 8.26 11.68
C LEU A 93 5.09 7.00 12.01
N ASN A 94 4.50 6.12 12.81
CA ASN A 94 5.14 4.87 13.19
C ASN A 94 5.10 3.83 12.05
N THR A 95 5.88 2.77 12.20
CA THR A 95 5.97 1.68 11.24
C THR A 95 4.63 1.00 10.96
N GLU A 96 3.77 0.90 11.96
CA GLU A 96 2.45 0.25 11.84
C GLU A 96 1.50 1.06 10.95
N VAL A 97 1.50 2.37 11.08
CA VAL A 97 0.68 3.28 10.25
C VAL A 97 1.15 3.27 8.80
N VAL A 98 2.44 3.32 8.57
CA VAL A 98 3.04 3.32 7.23
C VAL A 98 2.94 1.94 6.58
N GLY A 99 3.18 0.86 7.34
CA GLY A 99 3.08 -0.52 6.87
C GLY A 99 3.98 -0.79 5.67
N GLU A 100 3.48 -1.57 4.72
CA GLU A 100 4.22 -1.95 3.50
C GLU A 100 4.53 -0.77 2.57
N ASN A 101 3.85 0.36 2.72
CA ASN A 101 4.14 1.57 1.97
C ASN A 101 5.55 2.12 2.21
N ALA A 102 6.20 1.70 3.31
CA ALA A 102 7.60 2.00 3.56
C ALA A 102 8.54 1.59 2.41
N ASN A 103 8.17 0.54 1.66
CA ASN A 103 8.91 0.05 0.50
C ASN A 103 9.00 1.06 -0.65
N TYR A 104 8.18 2.10 -0.63
CA TYR A 104 8.07 3.08 -1.72
C TYR A 104 8.48 4.49 -1.33
N LEU A 105 8.78 4.74 -0.05
CA LEU A 105 9.07 6.07 0.45
C LEU A 105 10.50 6.49 0.14
N ILE A 106 10.63 7.47 -0.74
CA ILE A 106 11.87 8.18 -1.04
C ILE A 106 11.70 9.66 -0.71
N GLU A 107 12.80 10.36 -0.49
CA GLU A 107 12.81 11.78 -0.15
C GLU A 107 11.97 12.60 -1.13
N ASN A 108 11.11 13.45 -0.60
CA ASN A 108 10.17 14.32 -1.32
C ASN A 108 9.03 13.61 -2.05
N LEU A 109 8.83 12.31 -1.85
CA LEU A 109 7.67 11.64 -2.42
C LEU A 109 6.38 12.26 -1.85
N GLN A 110 5.48 12.66 -2.74
CA GLN A 110 4.15 13.14 -2.37
C GLN A 110 3.25 11.95 -2.00
N VAL A 111 2.67 12.03 -0.82
CA VAL A 111 1.73 11.03 -0.31
C VAL A 111 0.51 11.73 0.27
N GLN A 112 -0.56 10.97 0.49
CA GLN A 112 -1.70 11.42 1.29
C GLN A 112 -1.67 10.73 2.64
N VAL A 113 -1.69 11.48 3.72
CA VAL A 113 -1.84 10.95 5.07
C VAL A 113 -3.33 10.91 5.41
N CYS A 114 -3.82 9.74 5.78
CA CYS A 114 -5.21 9.51 6.16
C CYS A 114 -5.38 9.79 7.66
N VAL A 115 -6.26 10.73 8.00
CA VAL A 115 -6.50 11.15 9.39
C VAL A 115 -7.96 10.89 9.76
N PHE A 116 -8.17 10.17 10.84
CA PHE A 116 -9.47 9.90 11.44
C PHE A 116 -9.48 10.40 12.89
N ASN A 117 -10.40 11.32 13.22
CA ASN A 117 -10.48 11.95 14.54
C ASN A 117 -9.12 12.48 15.03
N ASP A 118 -8.48 13.30 14.20
CA ASP A 118 -7.15 13.91 14.46
C ASP A 118 -5.98 12.91 14.63
N ARG A 119 -6.21 11.64 14.31
CA ARG A 119 -5.20 10.60 14.38
C ARG A 119 -4.86 10.08 12.99
N ALA A 120 -3.57 10.02 12.66
CA ALA A 120 -3.10 9.39 11.44
C ALA A 120 -3.33 7.88 11.51
N VAL A 121 -4.04 7.33 10.53
CA VAL A 121 -4.43 5.90 10.48
C VAL A 121 -3.83 5.16 9.28
N GLY A 122 -3.19 5.86 8.37
CA GLY A 122 -2.55 5.26 7.20
C GLY A 122 -2.02 6.31 6.26
N ILE A 123 -1.38 5.84 5.20
CA ILE A 123 -0.94 6.68 4.08
C ILE A 123 -1.38 6.06 2.76
N GLU A 124 -1.56 6.89 1.76
CA GLU A 124 -1.74 6.48 0.38
C GLU A 124 -0.58 7.02 -0.46
N VAL A 125 0.08 6.10 -1.19
CA VAL A 125 1.18 6.42 -2.08
C VAL A 125 0.70 6.47 -3.53
N PRO A 126 1.44 7.11 -4.45
CA PRO A 126 1.10 7.06 -5.88
C PRO A 126 1.02 5.62 -6.38
N LYS A 127 0.25 5.38 -7.44
CA LYS A 127 0.09 4.05 -8.05
C LYS A 127 1.39 3.44 -8.57
N SER A 128 2.36 4.27 -8.87
CA SER A 128 3.71 3.86 -9.25
C SER A 128 4.74 4.84 -8.72
N VAL A 129 5.94 4.32 -8.45
CA VAL A 129 7.09 5.10 -8.01
C VAL A 129 8.32 4.69 -8.81
N SER A 130 9.28 5.60 -8.92
CA SER A 130 10.57 5.33 -9.56
C SER A 130 11.63 5.14 -8.49
N LEU A 131 12.21 3.93 -8.42
CA LEU A 131 13.19 3.54 -7.42
C LEU A 131 14.48 3.05 -8.09
N LYS A 132 15.62 3.44 -7.50
CA LYS A 132 16.95 3.06 -7.99
C LYS A 132 17.36 1.71 -7.45
N VAL A 133 17.97 0.89 -8.32
CA VAL A 133 18.57 -0.40 -7.93
C VAL A 133 19.91 -0.12 -7.21
N THR A 134 20.00 -0.61 -5.97
CA THR A 134 21.23 -0.49 -5.17
C THR A 134 22.09 -1.75 -5.22
N SER A 135 21.47 -2.91 -5.45
CA SER A 135 22.18 -4.19 -5.52
C SER A 135 21.40 -5.18 -6.39
N THR A 136 22.11 -5.84 -7.29
CA THR A 136 21.60 -6.97 -8.06
C THR A 136 22.77 -7.80 -8.60
N GLU A 137 22.52 -9.07 -8.83
CA GLU A 137 23.53 -9.95 -9.42
C GLU A 137 23.61 -9.75 -10.95
N PRO A 138 24.77 -10.01 -11.56
CA PRO A 138 24.87 -10.04 -13.01
C PRO A 138 23.95 -11.13 -13.59
N GLY A 139 23.21 -10.78 -14.65
CA GLY A 139 22.39 -11.74 -15.38
C GLY A 139 23.23 -12.56 -16.36
N PHE A 140 23.40 -13.85 -16.10
CA PHE A 140 24.07 -14.76 -17.03
C PHE A 140 23.05 -15.41 -17.98
N LYS A 141 23.27 -15.26 -19.27
CA LYS A 141 22.57 -16.03 -20.30
C LYS A 141 23.05 -17.49 -20.20
N GLY A 142 22.13 -18.42 -19.93
CA GLY A 142 22.44 -19.86 -19.95
C GLY A 142 21.97 -20.63 -18.70
N ASN A 143 21.56 -19.95 -17.66
CA ASN A 143 20.97 -20.59 -16.51
C ASN A 143 19.43 -20.70 -16.67
N THR A 144 19.02 -21.56 -17.60
CA THR A 144 17.60 -21.78 -17.93
C THR A 144 16.80 -22.46 -16.81
N VAL A 145 17.49 -22.90 -15.76
CA VAL A 145 16.86 -23.61 -14.62
C VAL A 145 16.19 -22.67 -13.65
N SER A 146 16.60 -21.38 -13.60
CA SER A 146 16.10 -20.39 -12.63
C SER A 146 15.18 -19.32 -13.22
N GLY A 147 14.74 -19.47 -14.48
CA GLY A 147 13.83 -18.52 -15.13
C GLY A 147 14.52 -17.32 -15.77
N THR A 148 13.70 -16.35 -16.19
CA THR A 148 14.13 -15.16 -16.95
C THR A 148 14.27 -13.92 -16.07
N THR A 149 14.13 -14.06 -14.77
CA THR A 149 14.19 -12.97 -13.78
C THR A 149 15.24 -13.23 -12.72
N LYS A 150 15.63 -12.16 -12.04
CA LYS A 150 16.55 -12.17 -10.90
C LYS A 150 16.08 -11.18 -9.84
N PRO A 151 16.47 -11.36 -8.55
CA PRO A 151 16.18 -10.39 -7.53
C PRO A 151 17.04 -9.12 -7.67
N ALA A 152 16.43 -7.97 -7.43
CA ALA A 152 17.11 -6.69 -7.31
C ALA A 152 16.66 -5.98 -6.05
N THR A 153 17.61 -5.45 -5.28
CA THR A 153 17.34 -4.63 -4.10
C THR A 153 17.29 -3.17 -4.50
N LEU A 154 16.22 -2.49 -4.11
CA LEU A 154 16.01 -1.08 -4.41
C LEU A 154 16.49 -0.19 -3.26
N GLU A 155 16.60 1.12 -3.50
CA GLU A 155 17.10 2.10 -2.54
C GLU A 155 16.32 2.16 -1.22
N THR A 156 15.06 1.72 -1.21
CA THR A 156 14.22 1.60 -0.02
C THR A 156 14.42 0.30 0.76
N GLY A 157 15.22 -0.63 0.24
CA GLY A 157 15.37 -1.98 0.78
C GLY A 157 14.39 -3.00 0.22
N HIS A 158 13.40 -2.55 -0.56
CA HIS A 158 12.45 -3.45 -1.23
C HIS A 158 13.14 -4.31 -2.27
N VAL A 159 12.86 -5.62 -2.28
CA VAL A 159 13.41 -6.57 -3.24
C VAL A 159 12.34 -6.94 -4.26
N VAL A 160 12.68 -6.82 -5.54
CA VAL A 160 11.77 -7.12 -6.66
C VAL A 160 12.41 -8.09 -7.64
N GLN A 161 11.58 -8.88 -8.32
CA GLN A 161 12.02 -9.71 -9.45
C GLN A 161 12.07 -8.84 -10.70
N VAL A 162 13.24 -8.83 -11.36
CA VAL A 162 13.50 -7.99 -12.53
C VAL A 162 14.07 -8.84 -13.69
N PRO A 163 13.96 -8.36 -14.95
CA PRO A 163 14.64 -8.99 -16.07
C PRO A 163 16.15 -9.04 -15.87
N LEU A 164 16.81 -9.99 -16.51
CA LEU A 164 18.26 -10.24 -16.36
C LEU A 164 19.14 -9.06 -16.79
N HIS A 165 18.65 -8.18 -17.68
CA HIS A 165 19.41 -7.02 -18.20
C HIS A 165 19.49 -5.84 -17.24
N ILE A 166 18.77 -5.88 -16.13
CA ILE A 166 18.78 -4.80 -15.14
C ILE A 166 20.10 -4.81 -14.37
N ASN A 167 20.67 -3.63 -14.17
CA ASN A 167 21.95 -3.42 -13.47
C ASN A 167 21.80 -2.50 -12.27
N GLU A 168 22.79 -2.52 -11.40
CA GLU A 168 22.89 -1.52 -10.33
C GLU A 168 22.92 -0.11 -10.92
N GLY A 169 22.22 0.81 -10.27
CA GLY A 169 22.07 2.19 -10.73
C GLY A 169 20.91 2.43 -11.69
N ASP A 170 20.31 1.39 -12.25
CA ASP A 170 19.09 1.54 -13.04
C ASP A 170 17.94 2.05 -12.19
N VAL A 171 17.10 2.90 -12.76
CA VAL A 171 15.87 3.40 -12.12
C VAL A 171 14.69 2.63 -12.70
N LEU A 172 13.91 2.04 -11.80
CA LEU A 172 12.79 1.19 -12.16
C LEU A 172 11.46 1.80 -11.73
N LYS A 173 10.47 1.68 -12.60
CA LYS A 173 9.09 1.97 -12.26
C LYS A 173 8.50 0.75 -11.54
N ILE A 174 8.01 0.97 -10.34
CA ILE A 174 7.43 -0.05 -9.47
C ILE A 174 5.94 0.23 -9.28
N ASN A 175 5.11 -0.77 -9.47
CA ASN A 175 3.69 -0.70 -9.16
C ASN A 175 3.51 -0.82 -7.65
N THR A 176 2.90 0.16 -7.01
CA THR A 176 2.73 0.17 -5.56
C THR A 176 1.55 -0.68 -5.07
N THR A 177 0.70 -1.15 -5.96
CA THR A 177 -0.41 -2.05 -5.60
C THR A 177 0.09 -3.45 -5.26
N ASP A 178 1.04 -3.98 -6.04
CA ASP A 178 1.60 -5.32 -5.87
C ASP A 178 3.11 -5.35 -5.56
N GLY A 179 3.77 -4.20 -5.61
CA GLY A 179 5.20 -4.06 -5.38
C GLY A 179 6.08 -4.57 -6.53
N ALA A 180 5.51 -4.83 -7.70
CA ALA A 180 6.20 -5.46 -8.82
C ALA A 180 6.88 -4.46 -9.77
N TYR A 181 7.95 -4.92 -10.41
CA TYR A 181 8.61 -4.23 -11.52
C TYR A 181 7.65 -4.04 -12.70
N VAL A 182 7.64 -2.84 -13.27
CA VAL A 182 6.88 -2.51 -14.48
C VAL A 182 7.81 -2.33 -15.67
N GLU A 183 8.75 -1.40 -15.56
CA GLU A 183 9.69 -1.06 -16.63
C GLU A 183 10.92 -0.32 -16.08
N ARG A 184 11.98 -0.28 -16.88
CA ARG A 184 13.14 0.58 -16.62
C ARG A 184 12.84 1.99 -17.11
N VAL A 185 13.07 2.98 -16.24
CA VAL A 185 12.89 4.39 -16.59
C VAL A 185 14.12 4.86 -17.38
N SER A 186 13.91 5.40 -18.58
CA SER A 186 14.97 6.03 -19.35
C SER A 186 15.29 7.40 -18.75
N LEU A 187 16.50 7.57 -18.27
CA LEU A 187 17.02 8.88 -17.92
C LEU A 187 17.26 9.64 -19.24
N LYS A 188 16.48 10.73 -19.43
CA LYS A 188 16.73 11.68 -20.52
C LYS A 188 17.86 12.63 -20.14
#